data_25130a70da331c779870eb1e19406266
#
_entry.id   25130a70da331c779870eb1e19406266
#
_cell.length_a   1.000
_cell.length_b   1.000
_cell.length_c   1.000
_cell.angle_alpha   90.00
_cell.angle_beta   90.00
_cell.angle_gamma   90.00
#
_symmetry.space_group_name_H-M   'P 1'
#
loop_
_entity.id
_entity.type
_entity.pdbx_description
1 polymer ?
#
loop_
_entity_poly.entity_id
_entity_poly.type
_entity_poly.pdbx_seq_one_letter_code
_entity_poly.pdbx_strand_id
1 'polypeptide(L)'
;LQVVDWEERGISLSTSKISPKDMFEWETNLPELTAEIDNHLKLVERYEFFSNRLQDITPAHEHLGFIDQTIALSEIVDGLELRWKDAELECYSIIEKYHNLGLELDGWASVIAADPITSLQQIKSNEGLWQDRLACIDELLKIDVSFDGLETIEKRINLLREVDVGSDVIEDTQLMISLICLFVSRNWLLIE
;
A
#
# COMPACT_ATOMS: atom_id res chain seq x y z
N LEU A 1 -0.39 31.57 -29.96
CA LEU A 1 -1.10 30.28 -29.83
C LEU A 1 -0.53 29.42 -28.69
N GLN A 2 0.77 29.12 -28.67
CA GLN A 2 1.37 28.30 -27.58
C GLN A 2 1.27 28.93 -26.18
N VAL A 3 1.50 30.24 -26.05
CA VAL A 3 1.40 30.99 -24.78
C VAL A 3 0.00 30.86 -24.18
N VAL A 4 -1.04 31.00 -25.01
CA VAL A 4 -2.44 30.86 -24.56
C VAL A 4 -2.73 29.44 -24.09
N ASP A 5 -2.22 28.43 -24.77
CA ASP A 5 -2.36 27.04 -24.38
C ASP A 5 -1.71 26.75 -23.01
N TRP A 6 -0.54 27.30 -22.74
CA TRP A 6 0.14 27.18 -21.44
C TRP A 6 -0.60 27.91 -20.32
N GLU A 7 -1.14 29.10 -20.58
CA GLU A 7 -1.96 29.82 -19.59
C GLU A 7 -3.28 29.09 -19.29
N GLU A 8 -3.91 28.51 -20.32
CA GLU A 8 -5.10 27.65 -20.16
C GLU A 8 -4.80 26.39 -19.33
N ARG A 9 -3.57 25.86 -19.39
CA ARG A 9 -3.08 24.76 -18.56
C ARG A 9 -2.58 25.21 -17.17
N GLY A 10 -2.80 26.48 -16.81
CA GLY A 10 -2.52 27.02 -15.48
C GLY A 10 -1.08 27.51 -15.26
N ILE A 11 -0.24 27.62 -16.33
CA ILE A 11 1.11 28.14 -16.22
C ILE A 11 1.05 29.67 -16.18
N SER A 12 1.54 30.27 -15.11
CA SER A 12 1.76 31.70 -15.01
C SER A 12 3.13 32.04 -15.59
N LEU A 13 3.13 32.59 -16.81
CA LEU A 13 4.35 33.04 -17.42
C LEU A 13 4.78 34.37 -16.78
N SER A 14 5.84 34.29 -15.95
CA SER A 14 6.41 35.49 -15.36
C SER A 14 6.89 36.45 -16.46
N THR A 15 6.33 37.63 -16.48
CA THR A 15 6.60 38.68 -17.49
C THR A 15 8.06 39.11 -17.57
N SER A 16 8.90 38.72 -16.60
CA SER A 16 10.34 39.01 -16.59
C SER A 16 11.16 38.12 -17.53
N LYS A 17 10.74 36.87 -17.77
CA LYS A 17 11.42 35.93 -18.69
C LYS A 17 10.90 36.02 -20.13
N ILE A 18 9.70 36.55 -20.32
CA ILE A 18 9.04 36.68 -21.62
C ILE A 18 8.76 38.16 -21.89
N SER A 19 9.81 38.94 -22.06
CA SER A 19 9.64 40.31 -22.55
C SER A 19 9.60 40.27 -24.08
N PRO A 20 8.49 40.71 -24.71
CA PRO A 20 8.37 40.69 -26.17
C PRO A 20 9.26 41.75 -26.88
N LYS A 21 10.26 42.28 -26.17
CA LYS A 21 11.15 43.31 -26.70
C LYS A 21 12.08 42.83 -27.81
N ASP A 22 12.30 41.50 -27.90
CA ASP A 22 13.12 40.92 -28.94
C ASP A 22 12.49 39.60 -29.46
N MET A 23 11.73 39.72 -30.55
CA MET A 23 11.11 38.54 -31.20
C MET A 23 12.12 37.49 -31.62
N PHE A 24 13.34 37.88 -31.90
CA PHE A 24 14.41 36.97 -32.35
C PHE A 24 14.99 36.16 -31.16
N GLU A 25 15.20 36.77 -30.01
CA GLU A 25 15.56 36.07 -28.78
C GLU A 25 14.46 35.09 -28.35
N TRP A 26 13.22 35.47 -28.53
CA TRP A 26 12.07 34.66 -28.19
C TRP A 26 11.98 33.39 -29.07
N GLU A 27 12.13 33.53 -30.39
CA GLU A 27 12.16 32.39 -31.31
C GLU A 27 13.33 31.46 -31.04
N THR A 28 14.47 31.98 -30.63
CA THR A 28 15.68 31.20 -30.32
C THR A 28 15.53 30.41 -29.00
N ASN A 29 14.88 31.00 -27.99
CA ASN A 29 14.73 30.41 -26.67
C ASN A 29 13.43 29.60 -26.52
N LEU A 30 12.53 29.65 -27.51
CA LEU A 30 11.24 28.97 -27.45
C LEU A 30 11.35 27.45 -27.24
N PRO A 31 12.28 26.70 -27.87
CA PRO A 31 12.44 25.26 -27.63
C PRO A 31 12.84 24.93 -26.19
N GLU A 32 13.75 25.72 -25.60
CA GLU A 32 14.20 25.54 -24.23
C GLU A 32 13.07 25.85 -23.24
N LEU A 33 12.38 26.95 -23.42
CA LEU A 33 11.21 27.33 -22.62
C LEU A 33 10.09 26.31 -22.73
N THR A 34 9.84 25.74 -23.91
CA THR A 34 8.85 24.67 -24.10
C THR A 34 9.23 23.44 -23.31
N ALA A 35 10.51 23.05 -23.32
CA ALA A 35 10.99 21.89 -22.57
C ALA A 35 10.90 22.13 -21.04
N GLU A 36 11.17 23.34 -20.55
CA GLU A 36 11.01 23.71 -19.14
C GLU A 36 9.54 23.62 -18.71
N ILE A 37 8.62 24.16 -19.53
CA ILE A 37 7.18 24.12 -19.27
C ILE A 37 6.66 22.68 -19.27
N ASP A 38 7.03 21.89 -20.26
CA ASP A 38 6.61 20.48 -20.35
C ASP A 38 7.13 19.67 -19.16
N ASN A 39 8.34 19.95 -18.69
CA ASN A 39 8.88 19.33 -17.50
C ASN A 39 8.10 19.74 -16.24
N HIS A 40 7.80 21.03 -16.10
CA HIS A 40 6.99 21.55 -14.98
C HIS A 40 5.58 20.93 -14.97
N LEU A 41 4.91 20.87 -16.12
CA LEU A 41 3.58 20.25 -16.24
C LEU A 41 3.56 18.78 -15.88
N LYS A 42 4.60 18.02 -16.24
CA LYS A 42 4.73 16.62 -15.80
C LYS A 42 4.87 16.49 -14.27
N LEU A 43 5.56 17.45 -13.63
CA LEU A 43 5.65 17.48 -12.17
C LEU A 43 4.30 17.81 -11.53
N VAL A 44 3.53 18.74 -12.13
CA VAL A 44 2.17 19.05 -11.68
C VAL A 44 1.27 17.83 -11.76
N GLU A 45 1.27 17.10 -12.89
CA GLU A 45 0.50 15.87 -13.06
C GLU A 45 0.89 14.79 -12.02
N ARG A 46 2.20 14.62 -11.75
CA ARG A 46 2.70 13.71 -10.70
C ARG A 46 2.27 14.17 -9.31
N TYR A 47 2.36 15.48 -9.02
CA TYR A 47 1.89 16.02 -7.76
C TYR A 47 0.39 15.77 -7.55
N GLU A 48 -0.45 16.03 -8.56
CA GLU A 48 -1.89 15.77 -8.50
C GLU A 48 -2.21 14.28 -8.31
N PHE A 49 -1.45 13.39 -8.96
CA PHE A 49 -1.59 11.95 -8.76
C PHE A 49 -1.39 11.55 -7.31
N PHE A 50 -0.33 12.05 -6.67
CA PHE A 50 -0.03 11.72 -5.27
C PHE A 50 -0.93 12.48 -4.30
N SER A 51 -1.23 13.76 -4.57
CA SER A 51 -2.05 14.58 -3.67
C SER A 51 -3.48 14.07 -3.52
N ASN A 52 -4.01 13.40 -4.53
CA ASN A 52 -5.33 12.78 -4.46
C ASN A 52 -5.35 11.44 -3.69
N ARG A 53 -4.20 10.86 -3.38
CA ARG A 53 -4.05 9.53 -2.77
C ARG A 53 -3.38 9.53 -1.40
N LEU A 54 -2.48 10.48 -1.17
CA LEU A 54 -1.78 10.63 0.10
C LEU A 54 -2.58 11.55 1.03
N GLN A 55 -2.63 11.20 2.31
CA GLN A 55 -3.15 12.07 3.37
C GLN A 55 -2.03 12.96 3.93
N ASP A 56 -2.40 14.08 4.56
CA ASP A 56 -1.46 15.00 5.23
C ASP A 56 -0.37 15.56 4.31
N ILE A 57 -0.77 15.98 3.10
CA ILE A 57 0.12 16.64 2.16
C ILE A 57 0.10 18.15 2.40
N THR A 58 1.27 18.74 2.46
CA THR A 58 1.40 20.21 2.43
C THR A 58 0.96 20.70 1.05
N PRO A 59 -0.04 21.59 0.97
CA PRO A 59 -0.48 22.13 -0.31
C PRO A 59 0.67 22.84 -1.03
N ALA A 60 0.91 22.50 -2.29
CA ALA A 60 1.95 23.08 -3.12
C ALA A 60 1.43 24.17 -4.07
N HIS A 61 0.30 24.83 -3.72
CA HIS A 61 -0.35 25.83 -4.58
C HIS A 61 0.57 26.97 -5.04
N GLU A 62 1.55 27.32 -4.20
CA GLU A 62 2.54 28.37 -4.50
C GLU A 62 3.56 27.93 -5.57
N HIS A 63 3.61 26.64 -5.91
CA HIS A 63 4.55 26.07 -6.87
C HIS A 63 3.88 25.63 -8.19
N LEU A 64 2.54 25.41 -8.16
CA LEU A 64 1.79 24.78 -9.26
C LEU A 64 1.64 25.71 -10.44
N GLY A 65 2.17 26.31 -11.09
CA GLY A 65 1.97 27.22 -12.25
C GLY A 65 3.12 28.18 -12.44
N PHE A 66 4.16 28.06 -11.60
CA PHE A 66 5.31 28.95 -11.66
C PHE A 66 6.55 28.19 -12.08
N ILE A 67 7.04 28.40 -13.30
CA ILE A 67 8.19 27.68 -13.88
C ILE A 67 9.47 27.88 -13.05
N ASP A 68 9.68 29.04 -12.47
CA ASP A 68 10.80 29.34 -11.59
C ASP A 68 10.76 28.55 -10.28
N GLN A 69 9.64 27.94 -9.96
CA GLN A 69 9.44 27.05 -8.82
C GLN A 69 9.57 25.54 -9.16
N THR A 70 9.97 25.20 -10.37
CA THR A 70 10.07 23.80 -10.85
C THR A 70 10.98 22.94 -9.95
N ILE A 71 12.07 23.49 -9.45
CA ILE A 71 13.00 22.78 -8.56
C ILE A 71 12.31 22.46 -7.22
N ALA A 72 11.64 23.44 -6.62
CA ALA A 72 10.93 23.25 -5.36
C ALA A 72 9.76 22.25 -5.52
N LEU A 73 9.04 22.32 -6.64
CA LEU A 73 8.00 21.36 -6.96
C LEU A 73 8.56 19.94 -7.15
N SER A 74 9.72 19.79 -7.80
CA SER A 74 10.41 18.51 -7.96
C SER A 74 10.75 17.88 -6.62
N GLU A 75 11.31 18.65 -5.68
CA GLU A 75 11.65 18.16 -4.33
C GLU A 75 10.41 17.66 -3.56
N ILE A 76 9.29 18.39 -3.70
CA ILE A 76 8.01 17.98 -3.11
C ILE A 76 7.53 16.66 -3.73
N VAL A 77 7.51 16.57 -5.05
CA VAL A 77 7.04 15.37 -5.78
C VAL A 77 7.92 14.16 -5.46
N ASP A 78 9.23 14.34 -5.43
CA ASP A 78 10.17 13.27 -5.09
C ASP A 78 9.97 12.76 -3.65
N GLY A 79 9.65 13.67 -2.72
CA GLY A 79 9.27 13.29 -1.36
C GLY A 79 7.95 12.49 -1.29
N LEU A 80 6.96 12.86 -2.09
CA LEU A 80 5.70 12.12 -2.17
C LEU A 80 5.88 10.73 -2.82
N GLU A 81 6.70 10.65 -3.86
CA GLU A 81 7.05 9.38 -4.52
C GLU A 81 7.80 8.45 -3.58
N LEU A 82 8.72 8.99 -2.77
CA LEU A 82 9.42 8.20 -1.76
C LEU A 82 8.44 7.61 -0.74
N ARG A 83 7.51 8.42 -0.20
CA ARG A 83 6.47 7.92 0.72
C ARG A 83 5.61 6.83 0.10
N TRP A 84 5.29 6.94 -1.18
CA TRP A 84 4.54 5.92 -1.93
C TRP A 84 5.32 4.62 -2.03
N LYS A 85 6.60 4.69 -2.41
CA LYS A 85 7.50 3.52 -2.51
C LYS A 85 7.76 2.87 -1.16
N ASP A 86 7.96 3.67 -0.12
CA ASP A 86 8.17 3.15 1.23
C ASP A 86 6.94 2.36 1.72
N ALA A 87 5.74 2.88 1.47
CA ALA A 87 4.51 2.15 1.79
C ALA A 87 4.37 0.85 0.99
N GLU A 88 4.72 0.85 -0.29
CA GLU A 88 4.74 -0.34 -1.14
C GLU A 88 5.70 -1.41 -0.60
N LEU A 89 6.93 -1.01 -0.27
CA LEU A 89 7.94 -1.90 0.31
C LEU A 89 7.51 -2.46 1.67
N GLU A 90 6.91 -1.62 2.53
CA GLU A 90 6.39 -2.06 3.82
C GLU A 90 5.25 -3.08 3.64
N CYS A 91 4.33 -2.86 2.71
CA CYS A 91 3.28 -3.82 2.37
C CYS A 91 3.87 -5.19 2.00
N TYR A 92 4.79 -5.22 1.03
CA TYR A 92 5.41 -6.48 0.60
C TYR A 92 6.18 -7.17 1.72
N SER A 93 6.87 -6.40 2.56
CA SER A 93 7.60 -6.95 3.72
C SER A 93 6.66 -7.64 4.73
N ILE A 94 5.49 -7.04 5.00
CA ILE A 94 4.50 -7.63 5.92
C ILE A 94 3.86 -8.87 5.28
N ILE A 95 3.46 -8.80 4.02
CA ILE A 95 2.86 -9.93 3.30
C ILE A 95 3.84 -11.10 3.24
N GLU A 96 5.09 -10.86 2.87
CA GLU A 96 6.13 -11.90 2.84
C GLU A 96 6.35 -12.54 4.20
N LYS A 97 6.37 -11.74 5.28
CA LYS A 97 6.49 -12.25 6.66
C LYS A 97 5.38 -13.27 6.97
N TYR A 98 4.11 -12.93 6.71
CA TYR A 98 2.99 -13.80 7.03
C TYR A 98 2.86 -14.97 6.04
N HIS A 99 3.23 -14.78 4.79
CA HIS A 99 3.32 -15.86 3.80
C HIS A 99 4.37 -16.91 4.22
N ASN A 100 5.54 -16.48 4.67
CA ASN A 100 6.59 -17.37 5.19
C ASN A 100 6.17 -18.11 6.47
N LEU A 101 5.22 -17.59 7.22
CA LEU A 101 4.58 -18.27 8.35
C LEU A 101 3.46 -19.23 7.94
N GLY A 102 3.18 -19.34 6.64
CA GLY A 102 2.26 -20.32 6.05
C GLY A 102 0.84 -19.84 5.81
N LEU A 103 0.61 -18.52 5.79
CA LEU A 103 -0.68 -17.96 5.33
C LEU A 103 -0.67 -17.75 3.81
N GLU A 104 -1.77 -18.06 3.15
CA GLU A 104 -1.97 -17.77 1.72
C GLU A 104 -2.46 -16.33 1.57
N LEU A 105 -1.65 -15.45 0.97
CA LEU A 105 -1.90 -14.02 0.84
C LEU A 105 -1.73 -13.52 -0.60
N ASP A 106 -1.96 -14.39 -1.59
CA ASP A 106 -1.64 -14.13 -3.02
C ASP A 106 -2.46 -12.99 -3.65
N GLY A 107 -3.61 -12.63 -3.10
CA GLY A 107 -4.48 -11.58 -3.64
C GLY A 107 -3.95 -10.15 -3.46
N TRP A 108 -2.98 -9.92 -2.59
CA TRP A 108 -2.55 -8.58 -2.20
C TRP A 108 -1.68 -7.87 -3.24
N ALA A 109 -0.94 -8.59 -4.07
CA ALA A 109 0.01 -7.98 -5.00
C ALA A 109 -0.63 -6.94 -5.94
N SER A 110 -1.82 -7.24 -6.49
CA SER A 110 -2.54 -6.34 -7.39
C SER A 110 -3.11 -5.11 -6.67
N VAL A 111 -3.53 -5.27 -5.42
CA VAL A 111 -4.12 -4.20 -4.60
C VAL A 111 -3.02 -3.23 -4.16
N ILE A 112 -1.87 -3.76 -3.72
CA ILE A 112 -0.68 -2.98 -3.35
C ILE A 112 -0.18 -2.16 -4.54
N ALA A 113 -0.07 -2.77 -5.73
CA ALA A 113 0.38 -2.07 -6.93
C ALA A 113 -0.55 -0.92 -7.34
N ALA A 114 -1.86 -1.02 -7.05
CA ALA A 114 -2.83 0.00 -7.37
C ALA A 114 -2.82 1.17 -6.37
N ASP A 115 -2.75 0.87 -5.06
CA ASP A 115 -2.73 1.87 -3.99
C ASP A 115 -2.04 1.30 -2.72
N PRO A 116 -0.73 1.46 -2.59
CA PRO A 116 0.03 0.94 -1.45
C PRO A 116 -0.34 1.63 -0.13
N ILE A 117 -0.80 2.88 -0.14
CA ILE A 117 -1.14 3.60 1.09
C ILE A 117 -2.39 3.00 1.75
N THR A 118 -3.46 2.87 0.98
CA THR A 118 -4.69 2.24 1.47
C THR A 118 -4.45 0.75 1.79
N SER A 119 -3.66 0.06 0.98
CA SER A 119 -3.27 -1.33 1.22
C SER A 119 -2.52 -1.49 2.53
N LEU A 120 -1.57 -0.61 2.85
CA LEU A 120 -0.82 -0.66 4.10
C LEU A 120 -1.73 -0.52 5.33
N GLN A 121 -2.71 0.39 5.26
CA GLN A 121 -3.68 0.55 6.35
C GLN A 121 -4.53 -0.73 6.54
N GLN A 122 -4.99 -1.32 5.45
CA GLN A 122 -5.75 -2.57 5.48
C GLN A 122 -4.91 -3.75 5.99
N ILE A 123 -3.68 -3.89 5.52
CA ILE A 123 -2.73 -4.91 5.96
C ILE A 123 -2.50 -4.78 7.46
N LYS A 124 -2.18 -3.59 7.96
CA LYS A 124 -1.98 -3.34 9.41
C LYS A 124 -3.23 -3.63 10.24
N SER A 125 -4.41 -3.35 9.72
CA SER A 125 -5.67 -3.67 10.42
C SER A 125 -5.92 -5.19 10.48
N ASN A 126 -5.41 -5.96 9.53
CA ASN A 126 -5.57 -7.41 9.47
C ASN A 126 -4.46 -8.17 10.22
N GLU A 127 -3.36 -7.52 10.63
CA GLU A 127 -2.24 -8.22 11.31
C GLU A 127 -2.69 -8.96 12.57
N GLY A 128 -3.61 -8.38 13.37
CA GLY A 128 -4.17 -9.03 14.55
C GLY A 128 -4.87 -10.34 14.21
N LEU A 129 -5.75 -10.31 13.21
CA LEU A 129 -6.46 -11.48 12.72
C LEU A 129 -5.49 -12.58 12.21
N TRP A 130 -4.44 -12.19 11.49
CA TRP A 130 -3.41 -13.13 11.00
C TRP A 130 -2.61 -13.76 12.13
N GLN A 131 -2.29 -12.98 13.18
CA GLN A 131 -1.63 -13.51 14.38
C GLN A 131 -2.51 -14.53 15.11
N ASP A 132 -3.80 -14.24 15.27
CA ASP A 132 -4.75 -15.18 15.91
C ASP A 132 -4.90 -16.47 15.10
N ARG A 133 -4.93 -16.39 13.76
CA ARG A 133 -4.94 -17.55 12.88
C ARG A 133 -3.70 -18.43 13.08
N LEU A 134 -2.52 -17.82 13.09
CA LEU A 134 -1.26 -18.53 13.31
C LEU A 134 -1.20 -19.16 14.70
N ALA A 135 -1.70 -18.47 15.73
CA ALA A 135 -1.78 -19.03 17.07
C ALA A 135 -2.69 -20.27 17.12
N CYS A 136 -3.86 -20.23 16.46
CA CYS A 136 -4.73 -21.41 16.34
C CYS A 136 -4.07 -22.56 15.58
N ILE A 137 -3.32 -22.27 14.50
CA ILE A 137 -2.58 -23.29 13.75
C ILE A 137 -1.51 -23.94 14.66
N ASP A 138 -0.76 -23.14 15.39
CA ASP A 138 0.26 -23.62 16.32
C ASP A 138 -0.32 -24.49 17.44
N GLU A 139 -1.50 -24.16 17.96
CA GLU A 139 -2.20 -24.97 18.96
C GLU A 139 -2.71 -26.29 18.37
N LEU A 140 -3.29 -26.25 17.16
CA LEU A 140 -3.75 -27.45 16.45
C LEU A 140 -2.59 -28.43 16.17
N LEU A 141 -1.43 -27.92 15.79
CA LEU A 141 -0.22 -28.73 15.52
C LEU A 141 0.34 -29.42 16.79
N LYS A 142 0.03 -28.90 17.98
CA LYS A 142 0.45 -29.52 19.27
C LYS A 142 -0.48 -30.62 19.76
N ILE A 143 -1.67 -30.75 19.17
CA ILE A 143 -2.63 -31.80 19.57
C ILE A 143 -2.07 -33.14 19.13
N ASP A 144 -1.97 -34.08 20.11
CA ASP A 144 -1.61 -35.47 19.81
C ASP A 144 -2.77 -36.15 19.07
N VAL A 145 -2.57 -36.41 17.80
CA VAL A 145 -3.54 -37.02 16.88
C VAL A 145 -3.45 -38.56 16.82
N SER A 146 -3.08 -39.21 17.90
CA SER A 146 -3.14 -40.68 18.00
C SER A 146 -4.58 -41.26 18.00
N PHE A 147 -5.60 -40.43 17.84
CA PHE A 147 -7.02 -40.76 17.70
C PHE A 147 -7.58 -40.34 16.34
N ASP A 148 -8.75 -40.81 15.96
CA ASP A 148 -9.45 -40.65 14.69
C ASP A 148 -9.84 -39.17 14.33
N GLY A 149 -8.95 -38.20 14.56
CA GLY A 149 -9.20 -36.76 14.36
C GLY A 149 -8.24 -36.05 13.42
N LEU A 150 -7.22 -36.72 12.91
CA LEU A 150 -6.16 -36.10 12.08
C LEU A 150 -6.71 -35.35 10.87
N GLU A 151 -7.59 -35.97 10.09
CA GLU A 151 -8.17 -35.35 8.90
C GLU A 151 -8.97 -34.10 9.21
N THR A 152 -9.66 -34.03 10.34
CA THR A 152 -10.44 -32.88 10.77
C THR A 152 -9.51 -31.72 11.16
N ILE A 153 -8.41 -32.01 11.85
CA ILE A 153 -7.40 -31.02 12.24
C ILE A 153 -6.69 -30.48 11.00
N GLU A 154 -6.27 -31.33 10.08
CA GLU A 154 -5.62 -30.92 8.84
C GLU A 154 -6.53 -30.02 7.98
N LYS A 155 -7.81 -30.36 7.83
CA LYS A 155 -8.79 -29.52 7.15
C LYS A 155 -8.95 -28.17 7.81
N ARG A 156 -8.97 -28.10 9.13
CA ARG A 156 -9.08 -26.85 9.87
C ARG A 156 -7.83 -25.99 9.73
N ILE A 157 -6.63 -26.60 9.77
CA ILE A 157 -5.36 -25.90 9.54
C ILE A 157 -5.33 -25.31 8.12
N ASN A 158 -5.72 -26.10 7.11
CA ASN A 158 -5.77 -25.61 5.73
C ASN A 158 -6.76 -24.46 5.58
N LEU A 159 -7.94 -24.56 6.18
CA LEU A 159 -8.92 -23.47 6.18
C LEU A 159 -8.34 -22.18 6.81
N LEU A 160 -7.65 -22.28 7.94
CA LEU A 160 -7.03 -21.14 8.60
C LEU A 160 -5.90 -20.49 7.79
N ARG A 161 -5.33 -21.18 6.80
CA ARG A 161 -4.30 -20.65 5.90
C ARG A 161 -4.89 -19.85 4.74
N GLU A 162 -6.14 -20.07 4.38
CA GLU A 162 -6.80 -19.42 3.26
C GLU A 162 -6.95 -17.88 3.46
N VAL A 163 -7.06 -17.14 2.36
CA VAL A 163 -7.05 -15.66 2.36
C VAL A 163 -8.23 -15.06 3.13
N ASP A 164 -9.43 -15.60 2.94
CA ASP A 164 -10.70 -14.96 3.35
C ASP A 164 -11.28 -15.52 4.66
N VAL A 165 -10.42 -15.85 5.62
CA VAL A 165 -10.87 -16.39 6.90
C VAL A 165 -11.27 -15.27 7.85
N GLY A 166 -12.56 -15.25 8.24
CA GLY A 166 -13.10 -14.32 9.22
C GLY A 166 -12.82 -14.71 10.67
N SER A 167 -13.14 -13.81 11.59
CA SER A 167 -13.01 -14.02 13.04
C SER A 167 -13.87 -15.17 13.57
N ASP A 168 -15.02 -15.42 12.93
CA ASP A 168 -15.94 -16.53 13.26
C ASP A 168 -15.26 -17.90 13.15
N VAL A 169 -14.44 -18.12 12.12
CA VAL A 169 -13.69 -19.38 11.95
C VAL A 169 -12.62 -19.53 13.02
N ILE A 170 -12.01 -18.43 13.47
CA ILE A 170 -11.04 -18.42 14.56
C ILE A 170 -11.71 -18.79 15.88
N GLU A 171 -12.84 -18.14 16.19
CA GLU A 171 -13.64 -18.42 17.40
C GLU A 171 -14.11 -19.88 17.45
N ASP A 172 -14.64 -20.41 16.34
CA ASP A 172 -15.01 -21.82 16.20
C ASP A 172 -13.82 -22.75 16.39
N THR A 173 -12.65 -22.38 15.89
CA THR A 173 -11.42 -23.18 16.05
C THR A 173 -10.96 -23.19 17.49
N GLN A 174 -10.97 -22.07 18.19
CA GLN A 174 -10.63 -21.96 19.60
C GLN A 174 -11.57 -22.81 20.47
N LEU A 175 -12.87 -22.80 20.16
CA LEU A 175 -13.84 -23.65 20.81
C LEU A 175 -13.55 -25.13 20.56
N MET A 176 -13.23 -25.51 19.32
CA MET A 176 -12.87 -26.89 18.95
C MET A 176 -11.61 -27.35 19.73
N ILE A 177 -10.56 -26.54 19.80
CA ILE A 177 -9.32 -26.83 20.55
C ILE A 177 -9.67 -27.06 22.02
N SER A 178 -10.46 -26.17 22.62
CA SER A 178 -10.88 -26.27 24.02
C SER A 178 -11.64 -27.57 24.32
N LEU A 179 -12.54 -27.98 23.41
CA LEU A 179 -13.30 -29.23 23.54
C LEU A 179 -12.38 -30.48 23.43
N ILE A 180 -11.43 -30.45 22.50
CA ILE A 180 -10.46 -31.54 22.34
C ILE A 180 -9.59 -31.68 23.61
N CYS A 181 -9.07 -30.57 24.13
CA CYS A 181 -8.27 -30.55 25.36
C CYS A 181 -9.05 -31.09 26.56
N LEU A 182 -10.33 -30.74 26.71
CA LEU A 182 -11.20 -31.24 27.74
C LEU A 182 -11.45 -32.76 27.60
N PHE A 183 -11.66 -33.23 26.37
CA PHE A 183 -11.88 -34.64 26.10
C PHE A 183 -10.64 -35.47 26.41
N VAL A 184 -9.46 -35.03 25.97
CA VAL A 184 -8.18 -35.68 26.25
C VAL A 184 -7.92 -35.73 27.76
N SER A 185 -8.08 -34.62 28.48
CA SER A 185 -7.89 -34.53 29.92
C SER A 185 -8.83 -35.48 30.71
N ARG A 186 -10.06 -35.67 30.26
CA ARG A 186 -11.05 -36.56 30.88
C ARG A 186 -10.69 -38.05 30.68
N ASN A 187 -10.17 -38.39 29.50
CA ASN A 187 -9.79 -39.78 29.20
C ASN A 187 -8.51 -40.21 29.95
N TRP A 188 -7.59 -39.28 30.22
CA TRP A 188 -6.41 -39.58 31.09
C TRP A 188 -6.80 -39.89 32.53
N LEU A 189 -7.85 -39.26 33.06
CA LEU A 189 -8.34 -39.52 34.42
C LEU A 189 -9.09 -40.87 34.57
N LEU A 190 -9.40 -41.54 33.45
CA LEU A 190 -10.09 -42.84 33.48
C LEU A 190 -9.12 -44.05 33.31
N ILE A 191 -7.83 -43.79 33.16
CA ILE A 191 -6.78 -44.82 32.95
C ILE A 191 -5.93 -45.01 34.22
N GLU A 192 -6.11 -44.19 35.25
CA GLU A 192 -5.59 -44.39 36.61
C GLU A 192 -6.64 -45.12 37.47
#